data_abca0c4853960669cecbc4131aec3bc8
#
_entry.id   abca0c4853960669cecbc4131aec3bc8
#
_cell.length_a   1.000
_cell.length_b   1.000
_cell.length_c   1.000
_cell.angle_alpha   90.00
_cell.angle_beta   90.00
_cell.angle_gamma   90.00
#
_symmetry.space_group_name_H-M   'P 1'
#
loop_
_entity.id
_entity.type
_entity.pdbx_description
1 polymer ?
#
loop_
_entity_poly.entity_id
_entity_poly.type
_entity_poly.pdbx_seq_one_letter_code
_entity_poly.pdbx_strand_id
1 'polypeptide(L)'
;MTRRNRLIVVAAALALLAAGGTRLLDSLLERTLRDPLNNYLRDRTLRLLREERPEGLTITLPQLNLSLLRRQLEVDEIRIRYDHQSGNRYVRMEITAPNLLLTGIDVSDLIWRRQFQLTGVHLDHPRFALLDEDTTAAADSSATPTAPADAESDSLPDIFPAPDSLLYRVVADWLPDDVREGRIEHLSVERATITSTVRRGARLTVDSTADLTLAIRGLELDSTRHRVFEWGTLTAKTVIHATPGRGDSLVLEQPSITVVPEDTAYAVAVARTAPWDGGHALRIFGFKRSQVRQSLTADSILYAPGQPDSLFFRGARTRTSRTLAAVYGLTVRRLPQNQIRQRQAVARRIEIDSATLDVLADHRPPSRPPLRSRRLWPARFAALDWMAGADTVVLRAGAIRYGEIMPGRATAATVTFDKIHATMSSATNGAAHGLETGPVVLDAEARLFGHGALRAHFAIPVRRGPLEGRIEGRLGTMPLEAFDGFVLVANGVDITSGKVTEADFWMDLADGRVKGQFKATWSDLEVRLVDPVTGKQNLGRKLKSMMVGLLVRKNNPVDRAGVPQTFPINYVVGPEDTFWGLIWRGVRSGMMKAMKK
;
A
#
# COMPACT_ATOMS: atom_id res chain seq x y z
N MET A 1 -21.86 -70.37 -36.01
CA MET A 1 -21.33 -69.47 -34.99
C MET A 1 -20.05 -70.04 -34.46
N THR A 2 -18.93 -69.41 -34.74
CA THR A 2 -17.59 -69.87 -34.34
C THR A 2 -17.45 -69.76 -32.80
N ARG A 3 -16.60 -70.64 -32.22
CA ARG A 3 -16.36 -70.72 -30.76
C ARG A 3 -15.98 -69.30 -30.19
N ARG A 4 -15.34 -68.50 -31.01
CA ARG A 4 -14.94 -67.11 -30.68
C ARG A 4 -16.14 -66.15 -30.54
N ASN A 5 -17.17 -66.30 -31.39
CA ASN A 5 -18.37 -65.46 -31.31
C ASN A 5 -19.24 -65.79 -30.10
N ARG A 6 -19.23 -67.10 -29.64
CA ARG A 6 -19.93 -67.48 -28.40
C ARG A 6 -19.26 -66.91 -27.16
N LEU A 7 -17.90 -66.83 -27.13
CA LEU A 7 -17.16 -66.24 -26.05
C LEU A 7 -17.39 -64.73 -25.95
N ILE A 8 -17.48 -64.02 -27.07
CA ILE A 8 -17.75 -62.58 -27.12
C ILE A 8 -19.18 -62.29 -26.63
N VAL A 9 -20.15 -63.10 -27.02
CA VAL A 9 -21.55 -62.92 -26.57
C VAL A 9 -21.68 -63.21 -25.07
N VAL A 10 -21.02 -64.26 -24.56
CA VAL A 10 -20.99 -64.56 -23.12
C VAL A 10 -20.28 -63.49 -22.32
N ALA A 11 -19.13 -62.97 -22.81
CA ALA A 11 -18.42 -61.88 -22.17
C ALA A 11 -19.23 -60.57 -22.18
N ALA A 12 -19.92 -60.25 -23.28
CA ALA A 12 -20.82 -59.09 -23.37
C ALA A 12 -22.05 -59.24 -22.46
N ALA A 13 -22.62 -60.45 -22.34
CA ALA A 13 -23.74 -60.74 -21.44
C ALA A 13 -23.30 -60.65 -19.97
N LEU A 14 -22.10 -61.14 -19.62
CA LEU A 14 -21.52 -60.98 -18.27
C LEU A 14 -21.20 -59.53 -17.95
N ALA A 15 -20.68 -58.77 -18.91
CA ALA A 15 -20.42 -57.33 -18.74
C ALA A 15 -21.75 -56.54 -18.58
N LEU A 16 -22.78 -56.88 -19.31
CA LEU A 16 -24.12 -56.29 -19.17
C LEU A 16 -24.79 -56.68 -17.84
N LEU A 17 -24.63 -57.95 -17.39
CA LEU A 17 -25.09 -58.39 -16.07
C LEU A 17 -24.30 -57.72 -14.94
N ALA A 18 -23.00 -57.54 -15.08
CA ALA A 18 -22.21 -56.82 -14.12
C ALA A 18 -22.57 -55.31 -14.08
N ALA A 19 -22.76 -54.66 -15.25
CA ALA A 19 -23.17 -53.27 -15.33
C ALA A 19 -24.64 -53.06 -14.90
N GLY A 20 -25.53 -53.99 -15.21
CA GLY A 20 -26.94 -53.97 -14.76
C GLY A 20 -27.10 -54.36 -13.29
N GLY A 21 -26.29 -55.32 -12.82
CA GLY A 21 -26.25 -55.74 -11.42
C GLY A 21 -25.72 -54.66 -10.49
N THR A 22 -24.71 -53.90 -10.94
CA THR A 22 -24.20 -52.75 -10.16
C THR A 22 -25.23 -51.63 -10.04
N ARG A 23 -26.00 -51.34 -11.11
CA ARG A 23 -27.10 -50.36 -11.07
C ARG A 23 -28.30 -50.81 -10.21
N LEU A 24 -28.65 -52.12 -10.25
CA LEU A 24 -29.69 -52.71 -9.39
C LEU A 24 -29.24 -52.78 -7.93
N LEU A 25 -27.99 -53.14 -7.65
CA LEU A 25 -27.39 -53.09 -6.31
C LEU A 25 -27.32 -51.65 -5.78
N ASP A 26 -26.98 -50.68 -6.62
CA ASP A 26 -26.98 -49.28 -6.25
C ASP A 26 -28.38 -48.78 -5.91
N SER A 27 -29.36 -49.08 -6.74
CA SER A 27 -30.76 -48.70 -6.48
C SER A 27 -31.37 -49.42 -5.27
N LEU A 28 -30.96 -50.67 -4.98
CA LEU A 28 -31.36 -51.40 -3.78
C LEU A 28 -30.62 -50.92 -2.52
N LEU A 29 -29.32 -50.69 -2.61
CA LEU A 29 -28.52 -50.08 -1.53
C LEU A 29 -28.95 -48.63 -1.26
N GLU A 30 -29.21 -47.86 -2.31
CA GLU A 30 -29.75 -46.50 -2.16
C GLU A 30 -31.12 -46.50 -1.49
N ARG A 31 -32.02 -47.42 -1.83
CA ARG A 31 -33.35 -47.47 -1.23
C ARG A 31 -33.41 -48.11 0.17
N THR A 32 -32.53 -49.06 0.48
CA THR A 32 -32.57 -49.78 1.75
C THR A 32 -31.60 -49.25 2.81
N LEU A 33 -30.45 -48.74 2.42
CA LEU A 33 -29.42 -48.30 3.36
C LEU A 33 -29.23 -46.78 3.39
N ARG A 34 -29.72 -46.05 2.37
CA ARG A 34 -29.57 -44.60 2.29
C ARG A 34 -30.14 -43.90 3.52
N ASP A 35 -31.38 -44.16 3.84
CA ASP A 35 -32.03 -43.47 4.95
C ASP A 35 -31.52 -43.89 6.32
N PRO A 36 -31.28 -45.20 6.62
CA PRO A 36 -30.66 -45.60 7.88
C PRO A 36 -29.23 -45.12 8.03
N LEU A 37 -28.42 -45.13 6.95
CA LEU A 37 -27.03 -44.71 7.00
C LEU A 37 -26.90 -43.17 7.07
N ASN A 38 -27.73 -42.45 6.34
CA ASN A 38 -27.84 -41.01 6.46
C ASN A 38 -28.29 -40.58 7.86
N ASN A 39 -29.26 -41.26 8.43
CA ASN A 39 -29.71 -41.02 9.80
C ASN A 39 -28.60 -41.36 10.81
N TYR A 40 -27.89 -42.47 10.63
CA TYR A 40 -26.77 -42.87 11.49
C TYR A 40 -25.62 -41.87 11.40
N LEU A 41 -25.19 -41.45 10.19
CA LEU A 41 -24.15 -40.47 10.00
C LEU A 41 -24.56 -39.11 10.57
N ARG A 42 -25.81 -38.72 10.33
CA ARG A 42 -26.37 -37.49 10.90
C ARG A 42 -26.38 -37.52 12.42
N ASP A 43 -26.89 -38.60 13.01
CA ASP A 43 -26.97 -38.73 14.46
C ASP A 43 -25.60 -38.87 15.13
N ARG A 44 -24.62 -39.49 14.45
CA ARG A 44 -23.26 -39.60 14.92
C ARG A 44 -22.53 -38.26 14.81
N THR A 45 -22.64 -37.57 13.68
CA THR A 45 -22.08 -36.24 13.50
C THR A 45 -22.68 -35.25 14.49
N LEU A 46 -24.00 -35.31 14.70
CA LEU A 46 -24.66 -34.47 15.71
C LEU A 46 -24.30 -34.83 17.14
N ARG A 47 -23.95 -36.11 17.44
CA ARG A 47 -23.47 -36.55 18.76
C ARG A 47 -22.04 -36.05 19.02
N LEU A 48 -21.13 -36.26 18.08
CA LEU A 48 -19.76 -35.75 18.17
C LEU A 48 -19.75 -34.21 18.35
N LEU A 49 -20.59 -33.51 17.61
CA LEU A 49 -20.77 -32.06 17.75
C LEU A 49 -21.49 -31.66 19.04
N ARG A 50 -22.22 -32.53 19.73
CA ARG A 50 -22.88 -32.26 21.03
C ARG A 50 -21.97 -32.49 22.22
N GLU A 51 -21.07 -33.46 22.18
CA GLU A 51 -20.18 -33.83 23.30
C GLU A 51 -19.09 -32.78 23.56
N GLU A 52 -18.66 -32.06 22.53
CA GLU A 52 -17.69 -30.96 22.62
C GLU A 52 -18.29 -29.58 22.32
N ARG A 53 -19.60 -29.43 22.40
CA ARG A 53 -20.32 -28.25 21.96
C ARG A 53 -20.04 -27.04 22.88
N PRO A 54 -19.32 -25.98 22.39
CA PRO A 54 -19.27 -24.71 23.10
C PRO A 54 -20.69 -24.15 23.31
N GLU A 55 -20.95 -23.56 24.45
CA GLU A 55 -22.21 -22.85 24.67
C GLU A 55 -22.42 -21.82 23.55
N GLY A 56 -23.64 -21.80 22.96
CA GLY A 56 -23.98 -20.89 21.88
C GLY A 56 -23.79 -21.41 20.45
N LEU A 57 -23.19 -22.60 20.24
CA LEU A 57 -23.01 -23.17 18.91
C LEU A 57 -24.31 -23.89 18.44
N THR A 58 -24.81 -23.53 17.27
CA THR A 58 -25.94 -24.18 16.60
C THR A 58 -25.52 -24.65 15.22
N ILE A 59 -25.71 -25.95 14.92
CA ILE A 59 -25.39 -26.53 13.61
C ILE A 59 -26.67 -27.15 13.03
N THR A 60 -26.98 -26.80 11.80
CA THR A 60 -28.12 -27.31 11.06
C THR A 60 -27.62 -27.98 9.79
N LEU A 61 -27.88 -29.27 9.66
CA LEU A 61 -27.55 -30.09 8.50
C LEU A 61 -28.86 -30.76 8.02
N PRO A 62 -29.62 -30.17 7.09
CA PRO A 62 -30.95 -30.64 6.77
C PRO A 62 -30.95 -31.93 5.96
N GLN A 63 -30.04 -32.09 5.01
CA GLN A 63 -30.00 -33.30 4.16
C GLN A 63 -28.55 -33.75 3.91
N LEU A 64 -28.32 -35.04 4.10
CA LEU A 64 -27.08 -35.75 3.79
C LEU A 64 -27.41 -36.80 2.73
N ASN A 65 -26.78 -36.69 1.56
CA ASN A 65 -26.97 -37.62 0.45
C ASN A 65 -25.67 -38.41 0.21
N LEU A 66 -25.59 -39.63 0.75
CA LEU A 66 -24.45 -40.52 0.54
C LEU A 66 -24.71 -41.46 -0.64
N SER A 67 -23.82 -41.43 -1.64
CA SER A 67 -23.80 -42.43 -2.73
C SER A 67 -22.53 -43.28 -2.60
N LEU A 68 -22.70 -44.54 -2.19
CA LEU A 68 -21.59 -45.48 -1.99
C LEU A 68 -20.91 -45.88 -3.31
N LEU A 69 -21.66 -46.01 -4.41
CA LEU A 69 -21.08 -46.33 -5.72
C LEU A 69 -20.32 -45.17 -6.34
N ARG A 70 -20.81 -43.98 -6.17
CA ARG A 70 -20.10 -42.75 -6.62
C ARG A 70 -19.02 -42.32 -5.65
N ARG A 71 -18.95 -42.95 -4.48
CA ARG A 71 -18.04 -42.55 -3.39
C ARG A 71 -18.14 -41.05 -3.06
N GLN A 72 -19.39 -40.58 -2.99
CA GLN A 72 -19.69 -39.15 -2.81
C GLN A 72 -20.64 -38.95 -1.63
N LEU A 73 -20.37 -37.87 -0.86
CA LEU A 73 -21.28 -37.36 0.14
C LEU A 73 -21.61 -35.91 -0.23
N GLU A 74 -22.88 -35.63 -0.42
CA GLU A 74 -23.39 -34.29 -0.67
C GLU A 74 -24.18 -33.82 0.53
N VAL A 75 -23.92 -32.61 0.98
CA VAL A 75 -24.59 -31.98 2.11
C VAL A 75 -25.18 -30.67 1.64
N ASP A 76 -26.50 -30.58 1.62
CA ASP A 76 -27.23 -29.41 1.21
C ASP A 76 -27.51 -28.49 2.41
N GLU A 77 -27.43 -27.17 2.19
CA GLU A 77 -27.79 -26.12 3.15
C GLU A 77 -27.14 -26.25 4.53
N ILE A 78 -25.81 -26.30 4.57
CA ILE A 78 -25.06 -26.25 5.83
C ILE A 78 -25.25 -24.89 6.46
N ARG A 79 -25.65 -24.88 7.74
CA ARG A 79 -25.72 -23.65 8.51
C ARG A 79 -25.10 -23.86 9.89
N ILE A 80 -24.06 -23.07 10.19
CA ILE A 80 -23.36 -23.07 11.48
C ILE A 80 -23.48 -21.67 12.05
N ARG A 81 -23.97 -21.57 13.29
CA ARG A 81 -24.09 -20.31 14.00
C ARG A 81 -23.50 -20.46 15.39
N TYR A 82 -22.65 -19.54 15.75
CA TYR A 82 -22.08 -19.42 17.08
C TYR A 82 -22.37 -18.04 17.64
N ASP A 83 -23.04 -17.99 18.78
CA ASP A 83 -23.32 -16.78 19.54
C ASP A 83 -22.64 -16.91 20.91
N HIS A 84 -21.81 -15.95 21.26
CA HIS A 84 -21.11 -15.91 22.54
C HIS A 84 -21.16 -14.50 23.15
N GLN A 85 -21.52 -14.42 24.42
CA GLN A 85 -21.52 -13.18 25.17
C GLN A 85 -20.65 -13.35 26.41
N SER A 86 -19.66 -12.45 26.56
CA SER A 86 -18.78 -12.41 27.73
C SER A 86 -18.71 -10.96 28.22
N GLY A 87 -19.38 -10.69 29.34
CA GLY A 87 -19.52 -9.33 29.84
C GLY A 87 -20.17 -8.40 28.80
N ASN A 88 -19.48 -7.35 28.40
CA ASN A 88 -19.97 -6.37 27.42
C ASN A 88 -19.56 -6.70 25.97
N ARG A 89 -18.88 -7.82 25.75
CA ARG A 89 -18.50 -8.26 24.40
C ARG A 89 -19.45 -9.32 23.90
N TYR A 90 -20.01 -9.08 22.70
CA TYR A 90 -20.85 -10.00 21.96
C TYR A 90 -20.18 -10.40 20.67
N VAL A 91 -20.05 -11.70 20.43
CA VAL A 91 -19.48 -12.27 19.19
C VAL A 91 -20.51 -13.18 18.57
N ARG A 92 -20.84 -12.95 17.29
CA ARG A 92 -21.63 -13.84 16.45
C ARG A 92 -20.83 -14.23 15.23
N MET A 93 -20.76 -15.54 14.98
CA MET A 93 -20.22 -16.10 13.75
C MET A 93 -21.33 -16.90 13.07
N GLU A 94 -21.51 -16.68 11.78
CA GLU A 94 -22.46 -17.42 10.97
C GLU A 94 -21.77 -17.93 9.70
N ILE A 95 -21.90 -19.23 9.42
CA ILE A 95 -21.39 -19.87 8.22
C ILE A 95 -22.58 -20.52 7.54
N THR A 96 -22.83 -20.18 6.28
CA THR A 96 -23.84 -20.82 5.45
C THR A 96 -23.21 -21.30 4.16
N ALA A 97 -23.50 -22.51 3.76
CA ALA A 97 -23.07 -23.07 2.49
C ALA A 97 -24.21 -23.81 1.82
N PRO A 98 -24.58 -23.45 0.58
CA PRO A 98 -25.64 -24.10 -0.15
C PRO A 98 -25.36 -25.59 -0.42
N ASN A 99 -24.10 -25.92 -0.71
CA ASN A 99 -23.68 -27.26 -1.05
C ASN A 99 -22.24 -27.55 -0.61
N LEU A 100 -22.01 -28.71 0.00
CA LEU A 100 -20.71 -29.31 0.23
C LEU A 100 -20.65 -30.67 -0.43
N LEU A 101 -19.74 -30.87 -1.36
CA LEU A 101 -19.56 -32.14 -2.05
C LEU A 101 -18.19 -32.74 -1.64
N LEU A 102 -18.23 -33.93 -1.05
CA LEU A 102 -17.06 -34.76 -0.78
C LEU A 102 -17.02 -35.90 -1.80
N THR A 103 -15.86 -36.10 -2.44
CA THR A 103 -15.69 -37.15 -3.47
C THR A 103 -14.52 -38.07 -3.14
N GLY A 104 -14.59 -39.31 -3.63
CA GLY A 104 -13.55 -40.30 -3.44
C GLY A 104 -13.48 -40.87 -2.02
N ILE A 105 -14.60 -40.89 -1.30
CA ILE A 105 -14.66 -41.43 0.06
C ILE A 105 -14.38 -42.94 0.00
N ASP A 106 -13.31 -43.39 0.66
CA ASP A 106 -13.06 -44.80 0.88
C ASP A 106 -13.52 -45.22 2.27
N VAL A 107 -14.72 -45.80 2.31
CA VAL A 107 -15.36 -46.24 3.55
C VAL A 107 -14.56 -47.38 4.20
N SER A 108 -13.86 -48.20 3.41
CA SER A 108 -13.04 -49.30 3.93
C SER A 108 -11.80 -48.80 4.65
N ASP A 109 -11.13 -47.83 4.09
CA ASP A 109 -9.95 -47.22 4.73
C ASP A 109 -10.33 -46.45 5.99
N LEU A 110 -11.48 -45.80 6.00
CA LEU A 110 -12.00 -45.10 7.17
C LEU A 110 -12.29 -46.07 8.34
N ILE A 111 -12.96 -47.20 8.07
CA ILE A 111 -13.39 -48.13 9.09
C ILE A 111 -12.23 -49.01 9.59
N TRP A 112 -11.44 -49.57 8.66
CA TRP A 112 -10.46 -50.61 8.97
C TRP A 112 -9.07 -50.05 9.23
N ARG A 113 -8.66 -48.95 8.52
CA ARG A 113 -7.32 -48.38 8.63
C ARG A 113 -7.27 -47.11 9.46
N ARG A 114 -8.44 -46.54 9.81
CA ARG A 114 -8.54 -45.22 10.47
C ARG A 114 -7.83 -44.12 9.69
N GLN A 115 -7.87 -44.23 8.36
CA GLN A 115 -7.32 -43.26 7.43
C GLN A 115 -8.43 -42.58 6.68
N PHE A 116 -8.39 -41.25 6.59
CA PHE A 116 -9.35 -40.45 5.89
C PHE A 116 -8.78 -39.98 4.55
N GLN A 117 -9.22 -40.61 3.45
CA GLN A 117 -8.77 -40.24 2.11
C GLN A 117 -9.95 -39.74 1.29
N LEU A 118 -9.77 -38.54 0.72
CA LEU A 118 -10.73 -37.94 -0.20
C LEU A 118 -10.01 -37.51 -1.49
N THR A 119 -10.66 -37.76 -2.63
CA THR A 119 -10.20 -37.19 -3.90
C THR A 119 -10.53 -35.71 -3.98
N GLY A 120 -11.68 -35.28 -3.46
CA GLY A 120 -12.09 -33.90 -3.51
C GLY A 120 -13.02 -33.46 -2.39
N VAL A 121 -12.84 -32.21 -1.99
CA VAL A 121 -13.77 -31.46 -1.14
C VAL A 121 -14.13 -30.19 -1.88
N HIS A 122 -15.40 -30.01 -2.18
CA HIS A 122 -15.88 -28.84 -2.92
C HIS A 122 -16.98 -28.13 -2.17
N LEU A 123 -16.80 -26.82 -1.97
CA LEU A 123 -17.74 -25.95 -1.27
C LEU A 123 -18.10 -24.78 -2.18
N ASP A 124 -19.35 -24.69 -2.59
CA ASP A 124 -19.83 -23.66 -3.51
C ASP A 124 -20.61 -22.56 -2.79
N HIS A 125 -20.31 -21.30 -3.12
CA HIS A 125 -20.94 -20.07 -2.59
C HIS A 125 -21.08 -20.01 -1.05
N PRO A 126 -20.09 -20.42 -0.23
CA PRO A 126 -20.24 -20.28 1.20
C PRO A 126 -20.21 -18.79 1.62
N ARG A 127 -20.95 -18.48 2.66
CA ARG A 127 -20.97 -17.16 3.29
C ARG A 127 -20.48 -17.28 4.72
N PHE A 128 -19.52 -16.43 5.06
CA PHE A 128 -18.96 -16.30 6.40
C PHE A 128 -19.28 -14.89 6.91
N ALA A 129 -19.98 -14.80 8.01
CA ALA A 129 -20.29 -13.52 8.65
C ALA A 129 -19.78 -13.53 10.10
N LEU A 130 -18.99 -12.53 10.47
CA LEU A 130 -18.52 -12.29 11.83
C LEU A 130 -19.03 -10.93 12.31
N LEU A 131 -19.65 -10.92 13.46
CA LEU A 131 -19.98 -9.70 14.20
C LEU A 131 -19.30 -9.77 15.56
N ASP A 132 -18.49 -8.76 15.91
CA ASP A 132 -17.80 -8.63 17.19
C ASP A 132 -18.08 -7.22 17.72
N GLU A 133 -18.91 -7.13 18.77
CA GLU A 133 -19.32 -5.86 19.37
C GLU A 133 -18.87 -5.78 20.82
N ASP A 134 -18.24 -4.65 21.18
CA ASP A 134 -17.87 -4.30 22.55
C ASP A 134 -18.51 -2.95 22.91
N THR A 135 -19.39 -2.99 23.91
CA THR A 135 -20.19 -1.82 24.32
C THR A 135 -19.56 -1.00 25.43
N THR A 136 -18.43 -1.44 26.03
CA THR A 136 -17.79 -0.76 27.18
C THR A 136 -17.30 0.66 26.88
N ALA A 137 -16.96 0.96 25.62
CA ALA A 137 -16.35 2.24 25.25
C ALA A 137 -17.34 3.40 25.05
N ALA A 138 -18.64 3.19 25.22
CA ALA A 138 -19.64 4.26 25.04
C ALA A 138 -19.84 5.14 26.30
N ALA A 139 -19.36 4.71 27.48
CA ALA A 139 -19.61 5.41 28.75
C ALA A 139 -18.57 6.48 29.13
N ASP A 140 -17.39 6.50 28.50
CA ASP A 140 -16.27 7.39 28.90
C ASP A 140 -15.96 8.55 27.92
N SER A 141 -16.96 9.06 27.19
CA SER A 141 -16.74 10.19 26.28
C SER A 141 -16.56 11.56 26.97
N SER A 142 -16.54 11.62 28.30
CA SER A 142 -16.35 12.86 29.08
C SER A 142 -14.95 13.02 29.71
N ALA A 143 -14.07 12.03 29.58
CA ALA A 143 -12.70 12.14 30.07
C ALA A 143 -11.81 12.81 29.02
N THR A 144 -11.17 13.92 29.42
CA THR A 144 -10.08 14.58 28.69
C THR A 144 -9.07 13.52 28.25
N PRO A 145 -8.62 13.49 26.98
CA PRO A 145 -7.68 12.47 26.54
C PRO A 145 -6.31 12.70 27.18
N THR A 146 -6.12 12.09 28.34
CA THR A 146 -4.79 11.77 28.85
C THR A 146 -4.24 10.71 27.91
N ALA A 147 -3.11 10.99 27.26
CA ALA A 147 -2.49 10.07 26.32
C ALA A 147 -2.34 8.70 26.99
N PRO A 148 -2.92 7.61 26.47
CA PRO A 148 -2.65 6.30 27.00
C PRO A 148 -1.20 5.97 26.67
N ALA A 149 -0.40 5.74 27.73
CA ALA A 149 0.72 4.82 27.67
C ALA A 149 0.10 3.47 27.28
N ASP A 150 0.68 2.80 26.30
CA ASP A 150 0.18 1.56 25.68
C ASP A 150 -0.92 1.76 24.61
N ALA A 151 -0.61 2.59 23.62
CA ALA A 151 -1.19 2.39 22.29
C ALA A 151 -0.61 1.07 21.77
N GLU A 152 -1.35 -0.04 21.98
CA GLU A 152 -1.23 -1.21 21.10
C GLU A 152 -1.18 -0.65 19.67
N SER A 153 -0.05 -0.89 19.03
CA SER A 153 0.25 -0.36 17.71
C SER A 153 -0.94 -0.64 16.80
N ASP A 154 -1.51 0.42 16.22
CA ASP A 154 -2.32 0.36 15.00
C ASP A 154 -1.40 -0.18 13.86
N SER A 155 -0.89 -1.39 14.01
CA SER A 155 -0.38 -2.18 12.90
C SER A 155 -1.55 -2.33 11.96
N LEU A 156 -1.37 -2.00 10.69
CA LEU A 156 -2.27 -2.47 9.62
C LEU A 156 -2.66 -3.90 10.00
N PRO A 157 -3.96 -4.19 10.17
CA PRO A 157 -4.37 -5.54 10.51
C PRO A 157 -3.64 -6.45 9.53
N ASP A 158 -3.12 -7.58 10.04
CA ASP A 158 -2.57 -8.65 9.20
C ASP A 158 -3.73 -9.10 8.31
N ILE A 159 -3.94 -8.36 7.21
CA ILE A 159 -5.04 -8.58 6.26
C ILE A 159 -4.93 -10.00 5.71
N PHE A 160 -3.74 -10.57 5.80
CA PHE A 160 -3.45 -11.97 5.53
C PHE A 160 -2.54 -12.51 6.64
N PRO A 161 -3.09 -13.13 7.70
CA PRO A 161 -2.30 -13.97 8.59
C PRO A 161 -1.57 -14.97 7.71
N ALA A 162 -0.35 -15.34 8.10
CA ALA A 162 0.46 -16.25 7.30
C ALA A 162 -0.44 -17.44 6.85
N PRO A 163 -0.63 -17.64 5.53
CA PRO A 163 -1.66 -18.56 5.00
C PRO A 163 -1.52 -19.99 5.54
N ASP A 164 -0.28 -20.37 5.84
CA ASP A 164 0.11 -21.63 6.48
C ASP A 164 -0.47 -21.79 7.90
N SER A 165 -0.50 -20.72 8.71
CA SER A 165 -1.00 -20.79 10.09
C SER A 165 -2.53 -20.82 10.17
N LEU A 166 -3.24 -20.16 9.25
CA LEU A 166 -4.69 -20.17 9.17
C LEU A 166 -5.21 -21.51 8.67
N LEU A 167 -4.66 -22.03 7.57
CA LEU A 167 -5.03 -23.33 7.02
C LEU A 167 -4.73 -24.44 8.01
N TYR A 168 -3.57 -24.40 8.69
CA TYR A 168 -3.22 -25.40 9.69
C TYR A 168 -4.21 -25.42 10.87
N ARG A 169 -4.58 -24.28 11.43
CA ARG A 169 -5.54 -24.23 12.56
C ARG A 169 -6.93 -24.70 12.15
N VAL A 170 -7.45 -24.24 11.03
CA VAL A 170 -8.79 -24.60 10.57
C VAL A 170 -8.89 -26.07 10.25
N VAL A 171 -7.82 -26.70 9.75
CA VAL A 171 -7.84 -28.10 9.32
C VAL A 171 -7.47 -29.05 10.46
N ALA A 172 -6.53 -28.68 11.34
CA ALA A 172 -6.14 -29.51 12.48
C ALA A 172 -7.28 -29.71 13.49
N ASP A 173 -8.10 -28.67 13.67
CA ASP A 173 -9.26 -28.72 14.58
C ASP A 173 -10.46 -29.53 13.99
N TRP A 174 -10.40 -29.95 12.73
CA TRP A 174 -11.47 -30.68 12.06
C TRP A 174 -11.30 -32.19 12.07
N LEU A 175 -10.10 -32.70 12.39
CA LEU A 175 -9.87 -34.14 12.42
C LEU A 175 -10.38 -34.74 13.74
N PRO A 176 -11.22 -35.80 13.67
CA PRO A 176 -11.54 -36.59 14.85
C PRO A 176 -10.27 -37.17 15.48
N ASP A 177 -10.17 -37.18 16.81
CA ASP A 177 -9.01 -37.66 17.58
C ASP A 177 -8.60 -39.13 17.26
N ASP A 178 -9.48 -39.91 16.67
CA ASP A 178 -9.24 -41.30 16.29
C ASP A 178 -8.72 -41.47 14.85
N VAL A 179 -8.66 -40.39 14.05
CA VAL A 179 -8.09 -40.40 12.69
C VAL A 179 -6.60 -40.11 12.76
N ARG A 180 -5.78 -41.09 12.37
CA ARG A 180 -4.30 -40.96 12.43
C ARG A 180 -3.70 -40.21 11.27
N GLU A 181 -4.28 -40.34 10.08
CA GLU A 181 -3.80 -39.71 8.85
C GLU A 181 -4.99 -39.33 7.97
N GLY A 182 -4.93 -38.17 7.36
CA GLY A 182 -5.89 -37.70 6.39
C GLY A 182 -5.21 -37.16 5.14
N ARG A 183 -5.78 -37.44 3.96
CA ARG A 183 -5.33 -36.85 2.71
C ARG A 183 -6.52 -36.39 1.88
N ILE A 184 -6.44 -35.16 1.41
CA ILE A 184 -7.38 -34.60 0.45
C ILE A 184 -6.60 -34.20 -0.80
N GLU A 185 -6.87 -34.82 -1.94
CA GLU A 185 -6.14 -34.52 -3.17
C GLU A 185 -6.48 -33.12 -3.68
N HIS A 186 -7.76 -32.75 -3.64
CA HIS A 186 -8.25 -31.45 -4.09
C HIS A 186 -9.24 -30.85 -3.10
N LEU A 187 -8.95 -29.69 -2.56
CA LEU A 187 -9.90 -28.87 -1.79
C LEU A 187 -10.21 -27.62 -2.60
N SER A 188 -11.48 -27.36 -2.87
CA SER A 188 -11.92 -26.14 -3.53
C SER A 188 -13.06 -25.46 -2.79
N VAL A 189 -12.96 -24.17 -2.65
CA VAL A 189 -14.01 -23.26 -2.19
C VAL A 189 -14.25 -22.25 -3.29
N GLU A 190 -15.44 -22.18 -3.83
CA GLU A 190 -15.75 -21.29 -4.94
C GLU A 190 -16.73 -20.21 -4.54
N ARG A 191 -16.46 -18.99 -5.00
CA ARG A 191 -17.36 -17.83 -4.87
C ARG A 191 -17.78 -17.53 -3.42
N ALA A 192 -16.90 -17.78 -2.47
CA ALA A 192 -17.15 -17.46 -1.07
C ALA A 192 -17.31 -15.96 -0.84
N THR A 193 -18.16 -15.61 0.10
CA THR A 193 -18.27 -14.23 0.61
C THR A 193 -17.93 -14.23 2.08
N ILE A 194 -17.01 -13.33 2.48
CA ILE A 194 -16.63 -13.15 3.88
C ILE A 194 -17.00 -11.72 4.27
N THR A 195 -17.70 -11.56 5.38
CA THR A 195 -17.98 -10.26 5.98
C THR A 195 -17.60 -10.28 7.45
N SER A 196 -16.85 -9.28 7.90
CA SER A 196 -16.50 -9.09 9.30
C SER A 196 -16.87 -7.68 9.71
N THR A 197 -17.61 -7.56 10.79
CA THR A 197 -18.00 -6.28 11.38
C THR A 197 -17.52 -6.25 12.81
N VAL A 198 -16.59 -5.35 13.11
CA VAL A 198 -16.01 -5.17 14.44
C VAL A 198 -16.36 -3.79 14.96
N ARG A 199 -17.05 -3.74 16.10
CA ARG A 199 -17.41 -2.49 16.79
C ARG A 199 -16.69 -2.42 18.13
N ARG A 200 -15.91 -1.37 18.34
CA ARG A 200 -15.24 -1.05 19.60
C ARG A 200 -15.65 0.37 20.00
N GLY A 201 -16.67 0.47 20.85
CA GLY A 201 -17.30 1.75 21.18
C GLY A 201 -17.83 2.49 19.93
N ALA A 202 -17.35 3.70 19.68
CA ALA A 202 -17.72 4.50 18.50
C ALA A 202 -16.99 4.06 17.21
N ARG A 203 -15.96 3.21 17.29
CA ARG A 203 -15.20 2.75 16.12
C ARG A 203 -15.87 1.53 15.51
N LEU A 204 -16.24 1.64 14.24
CA LEU A 204 -16.76 0.57 13.41
C LEU A 204 -15.73 0.22 12.33
N THR A 205 -15.39 -1.06 12.20
CA THR A 205 -14.55 -1.58 11.13
C THR A 205 -15.34 -2.64 10.38
N VAL A 206 -15.33 -2.58 9.06
CA VAL A 206 -16.02 -3.53 8.20
C VAL A 206 -15.03 -4.08 7.19
N ASP A 207 -14.87 -5.42 7.22
CA ASP A 207 -14.10 -6.17 6.23
C ASP A 207 -15.07 -6.97 5.37
N SER A 208 -14.86 -6.95 4.06
CA SER A 208 -15.67 -7.71 3.12
C SER A 208 -14.81 -8.27 2.00
N THR A 209 -15.06 -9.55 1.68
CA THR A 209 -14.42 -10.24 0.56
C THR A 209 -15.48 -10.84 -0.32
N ALA A 210 -15.48 -10.52 -1.60
CA ALA A 210 -16.44 -11.03 -2.57
C ALA A 210 -15.78 -11.99 -3.56
N ASP A 211 -16.53 -13.04 -3.94
CA ASP A 211 -16.12 -14.05 -4.91
C ASP A 211 -14.73 -14.65 -4.58
N LEU A 212 -14.53 -15.02 -3.32
CA LEU A 212 -13.32 -15.68 -2.86
C LEU A 212 -13.28 -17.11 -3.38
N THR A 213 -12.20 -17.47 -4.04
CA THR A 213 -11.95 -18.84 -4.49
C THR A 213 -10.66 -19.34 -3.88
N LEU A 214 -10.73 -20.48 -3.20
CA LEU A 214 -9.59 -21.20 -2.63
C LEU A 214 -9.48 -22.54 -3.35
N ALA A 215 -8.29 -22.88 -3.81
CA ALA A 215 -7.94 -24.20 -4.34
C ALA A 215 -6.66 -24.68 -3.68
N ILE A 216 -6.69 -25.86 -3.09
CA ILE A 216 -5.54 -26.52 -2.45
C ILE A 216 -5.39 -27.90 -3.04
N ARG A 217 -4.18 -28.30 -3.34
CA ARG A 217 -3.83 -29.64 -3.83
C ARG A 217 -2.90 -30.34 -2.86
N GLY A 218 -3.15 -31.65 -2.68
CA GLY A 218 -2.30 -32.52 -1.89
C GLY A 218 -2.27 -32.16 -0.41
N LEU A 219 -3.47 -31.83 0.17
CA LEU A 219 -3.58 -31.53 1.59
C LEU A 219 -3.38 -32.80 2.41
N GLU A 220 -2.32 -32.84 3.18
CA GLU A 220 -2.02 -33.91 4.14
C GLU A 220 -2.30 -33.43 5.56
N LEU A 221 -3.17 -34.19 6.25
CA LEU A 221 -3.62 -33.94 7.60
C LEU A 221 -2.86 -34.88 8.54
N ASP A 222 -1.62 -34.54 8.86
CA ASP A 222 -0.76 -35.29 9.78
C ASP A 222 -0.16 -34.33 10.80
N SER A 223 -0.38 -34.60 12.09
CA SER A 223 0.11 -33.78 13.20
C SER A 223 1.62 -33.76 13.34
N THR A 224 2.36 -34.64 12.62
CA THR A 224 3.81 -34.79 12.76
C THR A 224 4.63 -34.19 11.62
N ARG A 225 4.00 -33.80 10.51
CA ARG A 225 4.68 -33.27 9.31
C ARG A 225 4.53 -31.76 9.17
N HIS A 226 5.63 -31.09 8.87
CA HIS A 226 5.63 -29.63 8.61
C HIS A 226 5.04 -29.21 7.26
N ARG A 227 4.71 -30.16 6.36
CA ARG A 227 4.13 -29.89 5.04
C ARG A 227 2.67 -30.33 5.04
N VAL A 228 1.77 -29.34 4.98
CA VAL A 228 0.32 -29.57 5.05
C VAL A 228 -0.30 -29.70 3.66
N PHE A 229 0.36 -29.21 2.59
CA PHE A 229 -0.15 -29.25 1.21
C PHE A 229 0.97 -29.07 0.16
N GLU A 230 0.72 -29.48 -1.08
CA GLU A 230 1.66 -29.31 -2.20
C GLU A 230 1.66 -27.88 -2.74
N TRP A 231 0.48 -27.34 -3.01
CA TRP A 231 0.29 -25.94 -3.37
C TRP A 231 -1.15 -25.49 -3.10
N GLY A 232 -1.35 -24.19 -3.01
CA GLY A 232 -2.65 -23.58 -2.86
C GLY A 232 -2.73 -22.24 -3.58
N THR A 233 -3.92 -21.89 -4.07
CA THR A 233 -4.22 -20.55 -4.59
C THR A 233 -5.44 -20.00 -3.88
N LEU A 234 -5.37 -18.72 -3.54
CA LEU A 234 -6.47 -17.93 -3.01
C LEU A 234 -6.65 -16.72 -3.92
N THR A 235 -7.81 -16.60 -4.52
CA THR A 235 -8.17 -15.45 -5.37
C THR A 235 -9.47 -14.85 -4.88
N ALA A 236 -9.66 -13.56 -5.07
CA ALA A 236 -10.93 -12.90 -4.81
C ALA A 236 -11.20 -11.84 -5.89
N LYS A 237 -12.46 -11.51 -6.11
CA LYS A 237 -12.81 -10.39 -6.96
C LYS A 237 -12.50 -9.07 -6.27
N THR A 238 -12.84 -8.95 -5.00
CA THR A 238 -12.65 -7.73 -4.24
C THR A 238 -12.43 -8.05 -2.76
N VAL A 239 -11.48 -7.37 -2.13
CA VAL A 239 -11.31 -7.33 -0.67
C VAL A 239 -11.40 -5.87 -0.23
N ILE A 240 -12.26 -5.58 0.73
CA ILE A 240 -12.52 -4.23 1.24
C ILE A 240 -12.26 -4.23 2.74
N HIS A 241 -11.43 -3.32 3.19
CA HIS A 241 -11.29 -2.95 4.59
C HIS A 241 -11.75 -1.50 4.76
N ALA A 242 -12.75 -1.25 5.59
CA ALA A 242 -13.32 0.09 5.76
C ALA A 242 -13.50 0.45 7.23
N THR A 243 -13.21 1.71 7.55
CA THR A 243 -13.52 2.33 8.85
C THR A 243 -14.49 3.51 8.62
N PRO A 244 -15.80 3.25 8.52
CA PRO A 244 -16.78 4.23 8.06
C PRO A 244 -16.79 5.55 8.83
N GLY A 245 -16.51 5.54 10.14
CA GLY A 245 -16.46 6.73 10.97
C GLY A 245 -15.28 7.66 10.70
N ARG A 246 -14.23 7.19 10.00
CA ARG A 246 -13.06 7.97 9.59
C ARG A 246 -13.02 8.27 8.11
N GLY A 247 -13.91 7.66 7.33
CA GLY A 247 -13.91 7.76 5.87
C GLY A 247 -12.74 7.02 5.19
N ASP A 248 -12.01 6.17 5.94
CA ASP A 248 -10.87 5.44 5.42
C ASP A 248 -11.32 4.07 4.88
N SER A 249 -10.86 3.71 3.71
CA SER A 249 -11.02 2.36 3.18
C SER A 249 -9.82 1.94 2.33
N LEU A 250 -9.50 0.64 2.38
CA LEU A 250 -8.58 -0.03 1.48
C LEU A 250 -9.38 -1.00 0.63
N VAL A 251 -9.25 -0.91 -0.68
CA VAL A 251 -9.88 -1.82 -1.62
C VAL A 251 -8.79 -2.51 -2.43
N LEU A 252 -8.79 -3.85 -2.42
CA LEU A 252 -7.96 -4.69 -3.29
C LEU A 252 -8.86 -5.29 -4.37
N GLU A 253 -8.54 -5.08 -5.63
CA GLU A 253 -9.25 -5.64 -6.77
C GLU A 253 -8.43 -6.78 -7.38
N GLN A 254 -9.06 -7.94 -7.56
CA GLN A 254 -8.47 -9.16 -8.09
C GLN A 254 -7.19 -9.60 -7.34
N PRO A 255 -7.19 -9.66 -5.99
CA PRO A 255 -6.05 -10.21 -5.27
C PRO A 255 -5.91 -11.70 -5.55
N SER A 256 -4.66 -12.14 -5.70
CA SER A 256 -4.28 -13.53 -5.89
C SER A 256 -3.08 -13.87 -5.03
N ILE A 257 -3.18 -14.95 -4.26
CA ILE A 257 -2.10 -15.49 -3.46
C ILE A 257 -1.86 -16.91 -3.94
N THR A 258 -0.64 -17.21 -4.37
CA THR A 258 -0.20 -18.58 -4.62
C THR A 258 0.74 -18.98 -3.51
N VAL A 259 0.45 -20.09 -2.84
CA VAL A 259 1.23 -20.64 -1.76
C VAL A 259 1.79 -21.98 -2.21
N VAL A 260 3.11 -22.06 -2.29
CA VAL A 260 3.86 -23.30 -2.39
C VAL A 260 4.65 -23.43 -1.10
N PRO A 261 4.84 -24.60 -0.47
CA PRO A 261 5.47 -24.72 0.86
C PRO A 261 6.78 -23.94 1.04
N GLU A 262 7.48 -23.66 -0.04
CA GLU A 262 8.74 -22.90 -0.05
C GLU A 262 8.62 -21.49 -0.67
N ASP A 263 7.49 -21.16 -1.31
CA ASP A 263 7.33 -19.88 -2.01
C ASP A 263 5.89 -19.37 -1.96
N THR A 264 5.63 -18.36 -1.17
CA THR A 264 4.35 -17.63 -1.20
C THR A 264 4.48 -16.43 -2.13
N ALA A 265 3.75 -16.44 -3.24
CA ALA A 265 3.62 -15.32 -4.14
C ALA A 265 2.28 -14.62 -3.94
N TYR A 266 2.29 -13.30 -3.81
CA TYR A 266 1.11 -12.46 -3.66
C TYR A 266 1.04 -11.46 -4.80
N ALA A 267 -0.13 -11.33 -5.43
CA ALA A 267 -0.38 -10.38 -6.49
C ALA A 267 -1.73 -9.67 -6.30
N VAL A 268 -1.76 -8.38 -6.58
CA VAL A 268 -2.97 -7.54 -6.61
C VAL A 268 -2.99 -6.79 -7.93
N ALA A 269 -4.07 -6.91 -8.68
CA ALA A 269 -4.20 -6.17 -9.93
C ALA A 269 -4.38 -4.66 -9.65
N VAL A 270 -5.20 -4.30 -8.67
CA VAL A 270 -5.38 -2.92 -8.23
C VAL A 270 -5.58 -2.87 -6.72
N ALA A 271 -4.80 -2.04 -6.03
CA ALA A 271 -5.07 -1.65 -4.66
C ALA A 271 -5.34 -0.13 -4.62
N ARG A 272 -6.41 0.27 -3.92
CA ARG A 272 -6.76 1.69 -3.76
C ARG A 272 -7.17 1.97 -2.33
N THR A 273 -6.81 3.14 -1.84
CA THR A 273 -7.28 3.64 -0.55
C THR A 273 -8.33 4.73 -0.77
N ALA A 274 -9.28 4.86 0.15
CA ALA A 274 -10.11 6.05 0.22
C ALA A 274 -9.25 7.30 0.46
N PRO A 275 -9.79 8.49 0.16
CA PRO A 275 -9.12 9.74 0.46
C PRO A 275 -8.80 9.84 1.96
N TRP A 276 -7.53 9.93 2.28
CA TRP A 276 -7.09 10.18 3.63
C TRP A 276 -6.51 11.60 3.69
N ASP A 277 -5.46 12.02 3.73
CA ASP A 277 -4.89 13.34 3.90
C ASP A 277 -5.38 14.35 2.83
N GLY A 278 -6.27 15.26 3.22
CA GLY A 278 -6.75 16.35 2.36
C GLY A 278 -7.55 15.93 1.12
N GLY A 279 -8.11 14.73 1.12
CA GLY A 279 -8.91 14.22 0.00
C GLY A 279 -8.10 13.52 -1.09
N HIS A 280 -6.83 13.17 -0.85
CA HIS A 280 -6.01 12.37 -1.76
C HIS A 280 -6.23 10.88 -1.58
N ALA A 281 -6.14 10.12 -2.67
CA ALA A 281 -6.23 8.67 -2.69
C ALA A 281 -4.96 8.06 -3.27
N LEU A 282 -4.54 6.91 -2.73
CA LEU A 282 -3.45 6.09 -3.25
C LEU A 282 -4.03 4.95 -4.08
N ARG A 283 -3.50 4.72 -5.28
CA ARG A 283 -3.81 3.58 -6.14
C ARG A 283 -2.52 2.89 -6.55
N ILE A 284 -2.49 1.57 -6.45
CA ILE A 284 -1.34 0.74 -6.81
C ILE A 284 -1.83 -0.28 -7.83
N PHE A 285 -1.17 -0.36 -8.97
CA PHE A 285 -1.49 -1.28 -10.06
C PHE A 285 -0.38 -2.31 -10.23
N GLY A 286 -0.76 -3.56 -10.54
CA GLY A 286 0.17 -4.64 -10.83
C GLY A 286 1.13 -4.95 -9.69
N PHE A 287 0.68 -4.85 -8.44
CA PHE A 287 1.50 -5.17 -7.27
C PHE A 287 1.75 -6.68 -7.20
N LYS A 288 3.02 -7.08 -7.12
CA LYS A 288 3.44 -8.48 -6.96
C LYS A 288 4.53 -8.58 -5.90
N ARG A 289 4.47 -9.61 -5.07
CA ARG A 289 5.49 -9.95 -4.08
C ARG A 289 5.90 -11.40 -4.23
N SER A 290 7.18 -11.70 -4.17
CA SER A 290 7.74 -13.06 -4.17
C SER A 290 8.60 -13.26 -2.94
N GLN A 291 8.37 -14.36 -2.21
CA GLN A 291 9.14 -14.72 -1.03
C GLN A 291 10.51 -15.27 -1.41
N VAL A 292 10.58 -16.19 -2.37
CA VAL A 292 11.85 -16.79 -2.84
C VAL A 292 12.79 -15.71 -3.36
N ARG A 293 12.28 -14.81 -4.20
CA ARG A 293 13.08 -13.72 -4.76
C ARG A 293 13.24 -12.55 -3.79
N GLN A 294 12.54 -12.58 -2.65
CA GLN A 294 12.50 -11.47 -1.70
C GLN A 294 12.28 -10.13 -2.41
N SER A 295 11.41 -10.13 -3.40
CA SER A 295 11.17 -8.99 -4.27
C SER A 295 9.72 -8.53 -4.20
N LEU A 296 9.55 -7.23 -4.42
CA LEU A 296 8.27 -6.58 -4.56
C LEU A 296 8.32 -5.72 -5.82
N THR A 297 7.29 -5.82 -6.65
CA THR A 297 7.16 -4.97 -7.84
C THR A 297 5.80 -4.31 -7.90
N ALA A 298 5.72 -3.13 -8.50
CA ALA A 298 4.47 -2.49 -8.87
C ALA A 298 4.62 -1.83 -10.24
N ASP A 299 3.64 -2.03 -11.11
CA ASP A 299 3.65 -1.42 -12.44
C ASP A 299 3.48 0.09 -12.34
N SER A 300 2.53 0.54 -11.51
CA SER A 300 2.40 1.96 -11.18
C SER A 300 1.81 2.20 -9.79
N ILE A 301 2.20 3.32 -9.20
CA ILE A 301 1.65 3.85 -7.94
C ILE A 301 1.23 5.28 -8.20
N LEU A 302 -0.06 5.56 -8.00
CA LEU A 302 -0.63 6.89 -8.21
C LEU A 302 -1.17 7.45 -6.90
N TYR A 303 -0.77 8.68 -6.58
CA TYR A 303 -1.30 9.45 -5.47
C TYR A 303 -1.92 10.74 -6.01
N ALA A 304 -3.21 10.89 -5.87
CA ALA A 304 -3.95 11.99 -6.46
C ALA A 304 -5.19 12.33 -5.64
N PRO A 305 -5.70 13.58 -5.69
CA PRO A 305 -6.98 13.91 -5.10
C PRO A 305 -8.11 13.14 -5.78
N GLY A 306 -9.14 12.80 -5.03
CA GLY A 306 -10.35 12.17 -5.54
C GLY A 306 -11.25 13.10 -6.36
N GLN A 307 -10.90 14.38 -6.45
CA GLN A 307 -11.71 15.44 -7.07
C GLN A 307 -10.85 16.27 -8.03
N PRO A 308 -11.44 16.84 -9.10
CA PRO A 308 -10.78 17.81 -9.97
C PRO A 308 -10.30 19.05 -9.20
N ASP A 309 -9.25 19.73 -9.69
CA ASP A 309 -8.62 20.89 -9.05
C ASP A 309 -9.65 22.00 -8.71
N SER A 310 -10.63 22.23 -9.60
CA SER A 310 -11.69 23.22 -9.39
C SER A 310 -12.57 22.94 -8.15
N LEU A 311 -12.79 21.67 -7.83
CA LEU A 311 -13.53 21.26 -6.63
C LEU A 311 -12.62 21.16 -5.42
N PHE A 312 -11.38 20.68 -5.59
CA PHE A 312 -10.41 20.49 -4.52
C PHE A 312 -10.13 21.81 -3.76
N PHE A 313 -9.99 22.92 -4.49
CA PHE A 313 -9.70 24.23 -3.88
C PHE A 313 -10.96 25.03 -3.49
N ARG A 314 -12.15 24.66 -3.94
CA ARG A 314 -13.39 25.47 -3.79
C ARG A 314 -13.79 25.71 -2.34
N GLY A 315 -13.55 24.80 -1.45
CA GLY A 315 -13.96 24.88 -0.04
C GLY A 315 -12.82 25.17 0.93
N ALA A 316 -11.61 25.41 0.43
CA ALA A 316 -10.44 25.57 1.27
C ALA A 316 -10.50 26.88 2.08
N ARG A 317 -10.68 26.76 3.41
CA ARG A 317 -10.66 27.91 4.34
C ARG A 317 -9.25 28.30 4.77
N THR A 318 -8.27 27.46 4.54
CA THR A 318 -6.86 27.66 4.86
C THR A 318 -5.99 27.22 3.67
N ARG A 319 -4.76 27.69 3.64
CA ARG A 319 -3.77 27.28 2.62
C ARG A 319 -3.72 25.75 2.52
N THR A 320 -3.84 25.26 1.32
CA THR A 320 -3.79 23.82 1.02
C THR A 320 -2.99 23.57 -0.26
N SER A 321 -2.53 22.35 -0.43
CA SER A 321 -1.77 21.95 -1.62
C SER A 321 -2.38 20.70 -2.24
N ARG A 322 -2.59 20.74 -3.54
CA ARG A 322 -2.92 19.56 -4.34
C ARG A 322 -1.62 18.89 -4.74
N THR A 323 -1.54 17.58 -4.55
CA THR A 323 -0.39 16.77 -4.95
C THR A 323 -0.82 15.67 -5.90
N LEU A 324 -0.20 15.62 -7.08
CA LEU A 324 -0.26 14.47 -7.98
C LEU A 324 1.13 13.84 -7.99
N ALA A 325 1.20 12.56 -7.65
CA ALA A 325 2.45 11.82 -7.74
C ALA A 325 2.19 10.50 -8.47
N ALA A 326 3.09 10.14 -9.35
CA ALA A 326 3.07 8.86 -10.03
C ALA A 326 4.46 8.25 -10.02
N VAL A 327 4.51 6.95 -9.77
CA VAL A 327 5.71 6.13 -9.84
C VAL A 327 5.41 4.98 -10.79
N TYR A 328 6.28 4.71 -11.73
CA TYR A 328 6.15 3.64 -12.71
C TYR A 328 7.37 2.72 -12.66
N GLY A 329 7.14 1.41 -12.80
CA GLY A 329 8.19 0.42 -12.82
C GLY A 329 8.96 0.34 -11.48
N LEU A 330 8.24 0.27 -10.36
CA LEU A 330 8.87 0.07 -9.05
C LEU A 330 9.35 -1.38 -8.91
N THR A 331 10.62 -1.56 -8.56
CA THR A 331 11.19 -2.85 -8.17
C THR A 331 11.96 -2.72 -6.87
N VAL A 332 11.57 -3.48 -5.87
CA VAL A 332 12.25 -3.61 -4.58
C VAL A 332 12.91 -4.97 -4.52
N ARG A 333 14.22 -5.03 -4.27
CA ARG A 333 15.02 -6.26 -4.27
C ARG A 333 15.60 -6.55 -2.89
N ARG A 334 15.60 -7.84 -2.53
CA ARG A 334 16.14 -8.36 -1.27
C ARG A 334 15.55 -7.63 -0.05
N LEU A 335 14.23 -7.69 0.03
CA LEU A 335 13.48 -7.25 1.20
C LEU A 335 13.26 -8.46 2.12
N PRO A 336 14.02 -8.61 3.24
CA PRO A 336 13.97 -9.78 4.09
C PRO A 336 12.63 -9.87 4.83
N GLN A 337 11.93 -10.96 4.67
CA GLN A 337 10.56 -11.10 5.20
C GLN A 337 10.50 -11.37 6.69
N ASN A 338 11.46 -12.14 7.20
CA ASN A 338 11.62 -12.37 8.63
C ASN A 338 11.80 -11.05 9.41
N GLN A 339 12.42 -10.05 8.79
CA GLN A 339 12.62 -8.73 9.38
C GLN A 339 11.35 -7.88 9.36
N ILE A 340 10.45 -8.08 8.40
CA ILE A 340 9.16 -7.34 8.36
C ILE A 340 8.32 -7.65 9.59
N ARG A 341 8.31 -8.90 10.07
CA ARG A 341 7.66 -9.28 11.34
C ARG A 341 8.29 -8.58 12.57
N GLN A 342 9.54 -8.16 12.47
CA GLN A 342 10.26 -7.40 13.48
C GLN A 342 10.19 -5.88 13.27
N ARG A 343 9.24 -5.42 12.46
CA ARG A 343 9.10 -4.00 12.05
C ARG A 343 10.32 -3.41 11.35
N GLN A 344 11.02 -4.24 10.59
CA GLN A 344 12.17 -3.85 9.80
C GLN A 344 11.89 -4.12 8.33
N ALA A 345 11.76 -3.06 7.53
CA ALA A 345 11.50 -3.10 6.09
C ALA A 345 12.62 -2.38 5.34
N VAL A 346 13.85 -2.91 5.44
CA VAL A 346 15.02 -2.36 4.74
C VAL A 346 15.36 -3.27 3.57
N ALA A 347 15.19 -2.73 2.36
CA ALA A 347 15.55 -3.40 1.12
C ALA A 347 17.03 -3.15 0.78
N ARG A 348 17.66 -4.05 0.05
CA ARG A 348 18.99 -3.76 -0.49
C ARG A 348 18.94 -2.72 -1.60
N ARG A 349 17.92 -2.78 -2.46
CA ARG A 349 17.82 -1.88 -3.61
C ARG A 349 16.37 -1.62 -4.00
N ILE A 350 16.07 -0.36 -4.26
CA ILE A 350 14.82 0.10 -4.86
C ILE A 350 15.17 0.74 -6.21
N GLU A 351 14.51 0.29 -7.27
CA GLU A 351 14.64 0.83 -8.62
C GLU A 351 13.29 1.39 -9.05
N ILE A 352 13.30 2.60 -9.60
CA ILE A 352 12.13 3.31 -10.12
C ILE A 352 12.45 3.71 -11.55
N ASP A 353 11.67 3.22 -12.52
CA ASP A 353 11.91 3.54 -13.92
C ASP A 353 11.55 4.98 -14.22
N SER A 354 10.37 5.42 -13.77
CA SER A 354 10.05 6.84 -13.84
C SER A 354 9.17 7.32 -12.66
N ALA A 355 9.27 8.60 -12.32
CA ALA A 355 8.42 9.23 -11.32
C ALA A 355 8.07 10.66 -11.72
N THR A 356 6.83 11.06 -11.43
CA THR A 356 6.38 12.44 -11.60
C THR A 356 5.78 12.97 -10.31
N LEU A 357 6.03 14.24 -10.02
CA LEU A 357 5.46 14.95 -8.88
C LEU A 357 4.96 16.32 -9.36
N ASP A 358 3.67 16.57 -9.21
CA ASP A 358 3.06 17.87 -9.47
C ASP A 358 2.38 18.37 -8.20
N VAL A 359 2.88 19.46 -7.65
CA VAL A 359 2.38 20.10 -6.45
C VAL A 359 1.87 21.49 -6.80
N LEU A 360 0.60 21.75 -6.50
CA LEU A 360 -0.01 23.06 -6.66
C LEU A 360 -0.47 23.59 -5.31
N ALA A 361 0.20 24.61 -4.79
CA ALA A 361 -0.08 25.22 -3.52
C ALA A 361 -1.00 26.43 -3.68
N ASP A 362 -2.13 26.46 -2.94
CA ASP A 362 -3.05 27.60 -2.92
C ASP A 362 -2.72 28.53 -1.76
N HIS A 363 -2.19 29.70 -2.08
CA HIS A 363 -1.86 30.76 -1.11
C HIS A 363 -2.94 31.83 -0.98
N ARG A 364 -4.08 31.70 -1.68
CA ARG A 364 -5.20 32.66 -1.60
C ARG A 364 -5.88 32.67 -0.23
N PRO A 365 -6.16 31.51 0.39
CA PRO A 365 -6.69 31.51 1.75
C PRO A 365 -5.61 31.91 2.78
N PRO A 366 -6.02 32.38 3.98
CA PRO A 366 -5.08 32.70 5.04
C PRO A 366 -4.32 31.44 5.52
N SER A 367 -3.09 31.65 5.97
CA SER A 367 -2.29 30.60 6.60
C SER A 367 -2.93 30.22 7.94
N ARG A 368 -3.00 28.92 8.23
CA ARG A 368 -3.40 28.44 9.54
C ARG A 368 -2.17 28.48 10.45
N PRO A 369 -2.25 29.08 11.65
CA PRO A 369 -1.17 28.99 12.59
C PRO A 369 -0.81 27.51 12.84
N PRO A 370 0.47 27.11 12.79
CA PRO A 370 0.84 25.73 13.08
C PRO A 370 0.49 25.43 14.53
N LEU A 371 -0.37 24.42 14.73
CA LEU A 371 -0.73 23.93 16.08
C LEU A 371 0.49 23.33 16.83
N ARG A 372 1.50 22.90 16.09
CA ARG A 372 2.82 22.41 16.58
C ARG A 372 3.86 22.66 15.46
N SER A 373 5.13 22.82 15.83
CA SER A 373 6.25 22.86 14.90
C SER A 373 6.16 21.68 13.91
N ARG A 374 6.05 21.97 12.61
CA ARG A 374 6.01 20.94 11.56
C ARG A 374 7.37 20.22 11.56
N ARG A 375 7.37 18.93 11.90
CA ARG A 375 8.58 18.13 11.72
C ARG A 375 8.89 18.04 10.23
N LEU A 376 10.12 18.39 9.85
CA LEU A 376 10.61 18.23 8.47
C LEU A 376 10.72 16.74 8.12
N TRP A 377 10.74 16.40 6.82
CA TRP A 377 10.68 15.00 6.39
C TRP A 377 11.74 14.08 7.03
N PRO A 378 13.05 14.50 7.22
CA PRO A 378 14.01 13.61 7.86
C PRO A 378 13.62 13.26 9.30
N ALA A 379 13.11 14.22 10.08
CA ALA A 379 12.63 13.98 11.43
C ALA A 379 11.32 13.16 11.47
N ARG A 380 10.45 13.30 10.47
CA ARG A 380 9.25 12.46 10.33
C ARG A 380 9.63 11.01 9.99
N PHE A 381 10.60 10.83 9.09
CA PHE A 381 11.09 9.51 8.71
C PHE A 381 11.82 8.83 9.90
N ALA A 382 12.64 9.59 10.64
CA ALA A 382 13.28 9.11 11.87
C ALA A 382 12.27 8.74 12.99
N ALA A 383 11.08 9.31 12.96
CA ALA A 383 10.04 9.07 13.97
C ALA A 383 9.14 7.87 13.67
N LEU A 384 9.32 7.18 12.54
CA LEU A 384 8.57 5.96 12.26
C LEU A 384 8.92 4.88 13.28
N ASP A 385 7.91 4.16 13.73
CA ASP A 385 8.08 3.00 14.63
C ASP A 385 8.69 1.78 13.92
N TRP A 386 8.76 1.84 12.61
CA TRP A 386 9.38 0.87 11.73
C TRP A 386 10.75 1.34 11.28
N MET A 387 11.72 0.44 11.31
CA MET A 387 12.95 0.66 10.55
C MET A 387 12.64 0.40 9.07
N ALA A 388 12.75 1.42 8.24
CA ALA A 388 12.37 1.36 6.83
C ALA A 388 13.44 1.98 5.94
N GLY A 389 13.47 1.57 4.67
CA GLY A 389 14.34 2.17 3.67
C GLY A 389 15.00 1.19 2.72
N ALA A 390 16.13 1.60 2.16
CA ALA A 390 16.97 0.78 1.30
C ALA A 390 18.44 1.23 1.37
N ASP A 391 19.37 0.28 1.11
CA ASP A 391 20.79 0.65 0.97
C ASP A 391 20.98 1.58 -0.24
N THR A 392 20.24 1.33 -1.32
CA THR A 392 20.30 2.15 -2.53
C THR A 392 18.89 2.33 -3.13
N VAL A 393 18.56 3.57 -3.51
CA VAL A 393 17.38 3.90 -4.32
C VAL A 393 17.85 4.56 -5.61
N VAL A 394 17.36 4.08 -6.75
CA VAL A 394 17.69 4.63 -8.08
C VAL A 394 16.42 5.08 -8.77
N LEU A 395 16.38 6.35 -9.19
CA LEU A 395 15.39 6.91 -10.09
C LEU A 395 16.02 7.13 -11.46
N ARG A 396 15.50 6.45 -12.49
CA ARG A 396 16.05 6.51 -13.86
C ARG A 396 15.54 7.68 -14.67
N ALA A 397 14.30 8.09 -14.43
CA ALA A 397 13.71 9.27 -15.07
C ALA A 397 12.70 9.92 -14.12
N GLY A 398 12.76 11.23 -13.99
CA GLY A 398 11.83 11.95 -13.14
C GLY A 398 11.46 13.33 -13.69
N ALA A 399 10.31 13.83 -13.23
CA ALA A 399 9.90 15.20 -13.45
C ALA A 399 9.18 15.75 -12.21
N ILE A 400 9.47 17.00 -11.86
CA ILE A 400 8.81 17.72 -10.77
C ILE A 400 8.28 19.03 -11.31
N ARG A 401 7.00 19.30 -11.05
CA ARG A 401 6.37 20.59 -11.24
C ARG A 401 5.86 21.11 -9.90
N TYR A 402 6.28 22.31 -9.55
CA TYR A 402 5.79 23.02 -8.37
C TYR A 402 5.12 24.31 -8.79
N GLY A 403 3.89 24.54 -8.34
CA GLY A 403 3.13 25.74 -8.66
C GLY A 403 2.56 26.42 -7.40
N GLU A 404 2.47 27.75 -7.43
CA GLU A 404 1.85 28.55 -6.37
C GLU A 404 0.74 29.43 -6.96
N ILE A 405 -0.49 29.27 -6.46
CA ILE A 405 -1.60 30.18 -6.78
C ILE A 405 -1.56 31.33 -5.79
N MET A 406 -1.20 32.50 -6.26
CA MET A 406 -1.07 33.70 -5.45
C MET A 406 -2.40 34.47 -5.39
N PRO A 407 -2.67 35.24 -4.30
CA PRO A 407 -3.84 36.12 -4.24
C PRO A 407 -3.89 37.09 -5.41
N GLY A 408 -5.06 37.19 -6.07
CA GLY A 408 -5.28 38.09 -7.21
C GLY A 408 -4.58 37.66 -8.51
N ARG A 409 -4.12 36.40 -8.61
CA ARG A 409 -3.52 35.85 -9.85
C ARG A 409 -4.45 34.84 -10.53
N ALA A 410 -4.52 34.92 -11.86
CA ALA A 410 -5.26 33.97 -12.68
C ALA A 410 -4.47 32.69 -12.95
N THR A 411 -3.13 32.78 -12.99
CA THR A 411 -2.22 31.68 -13.27
C THR A 411 -1.33 31.38 -12.07
N ALA A 412 -0.87 30.13 -11.97
CA ALA A 412 0.08 29.74 -10.93
C ALA A 412 1.50 30.11 -11.35
N ALA A 413 2.30 30.59 -10.38
CA ALA A 413 3.74 30.71 -10.54
C ALA A 413 4.36 29.31 -10.50
N THR A 414 5.09 28.89 -11.54
CA THR A 414 5.52 27.49 -11.71
C THR A 414 7.03 27.35 -11.82
N VAL A 415 7.57 26.32 -11.18
CA VAL A 415 8.96 25.85 -11.37
C VAL A 415 8.92 24.40 -11.84
N THR A 416 9.72 24.05 -12.84
CA THR A 416 9.83 22.69 -13.37
C THR A 416 11.25 22.17 -13.31
N PHE A 417 11.35 20.88 -12.97
CA PHE A 417 12.58 20.09 -13.04
C PHE A 417 12.28 18.87 -13.91
N ASP A 418 12.96 18.74 -15.01
CA ASP A 418 12.76 17.68 -15.99
C ASP A 418 14.00 16.80 -16.09
N LYS A 419 13.85 15.61 -16.67
CA LYS A 419 14.95 14.65 -16.88
C LYS A 419 15.75 14.38 -15.61
N ILE A 420 15.03 14.18 -14.50
CA ILE A 420 15.67 13.91 -13.22
C ILE A 420 16.22 12.49 -13.25
N HIS A 421 17.51 12.34 -12.97
CA HIS A 421 18.16 11.08 -12.63
C HIS A 421 18.69 11.22 -11.22
N ALA A 422 18.41 10.24 -10.35
CA ALA A 422 18.83 10.34 -8.96
C ALA A 422 19.27 8.98 -8.40
N THR A 423 20.29 9.01 -7.58
CA THR A 423 20.72 7.87 -6.77
C THR A 423 20.77 8.29 -5.31
N MET A 424 20.14 7.53 -4.44
CA MET A 424 20.18 7.74 -3.01
C MET A 424 20.84 6.55 -2.34
N SER A 425 21.85 6.79 -1.52
CA SER A 425 22.55 5.77 -0.75
C SER A 425 22.21 5.90 0.72
N SER A 426 22.26 4.79 1.46
CA SER A 426 21.90 4.74 2.89
C SER A 426 20.53 5.35 3.18
N ALA A 427 19.57 5.13 2.27
CA ALA A 427 18.21 5.69 2.34
C ALA A 427 17.37 5.00 3.41
N THR A 428 17.81 5.06 4.67
CA THR A 428 17.18 4.36 5.81
C THR A 428 17.09 5.25 7.04
N ASN A 429 16.13 4.96 7.91
CA ASN A 429 16.04 5.54 9.24
C ASN A 429 16.73 4.68 10.33
N GLY A 430 17.62 3.78 9.94
CA GLY A 430 18.32 2.84 10.84
C GLY A 430 19.02 3.54 12.01
N ALA A 431 19.62 4.71 11.80
CA ALA A 431 20.25 5.49 12.87
C ALA A 431 19.27 5.89 13.98
N ALA A 432 18.00 6.14 13.66
CA ALA A 432 16.96 6.44 14.66
C ALA A 432 16.54 5.20 15.47
N HIS A 433 16.90 4.00 15.01
CA HIS A 433 16.69 2.71 15.66
C HIS A 433 17.97 2.10 16.27
N GLY A 434 19.02 2.92 16.44
CA GLY A 434 20.25 2.51 17.11
C GLY A 434 21.29 1.81 16.23
N LEU A 435 21.10 1.82 14.90
CA LEU A 435 22.12 1.30 13.97
C LEU A 435 23.14 2.40 13.63
N GLU A 436 24.40 2.02 13.52
CA GLU A 436 25.42 2.90 12.95
C GLU A 436 25.25 2.96 11.43
N THR A 437 24.44 3.92 10.98
CA THR A 437 24.29 4.22 9.54
C THR A 437 24.82 5.60 9.24
N GLY A 438 25.49 5.75 8.10
CA GLY A 438 25.90 7.05 7.58
C GLY A 438 24.71 7.96 7.26
N PRO A 439 24.98 9.21 6.85
CA PRO A 439 23.94 10.09 6.35
C PRO A 439 23.28 9.50 5.09
N VAL A 440 22.02 9.81 4.87
CA VAL A 440 21.39 9.60 3.57
C VAL A 440 22.05 10.53 2.57
N VAL A 441 22.66 9.96 1.54
CA VAL A 441 23.32 10.71 0.46
C VAL A 441 22.44 10.61 -0.78
N LEU A 442 22.05 11.76 -1.32
CA LEU A 442 21.32 11.90 -2.59
C LEU A 442 22.16 12.64 -3.60
N ASP A 443 22.45 12.01 -4.72
CA ASP A 443 23.01 12.62 -5.92
C ASP A 443 21.94 12.69 -7.00
N ALA A 444 21.68 13.89 -7.53
CA ALA A 444 20.67 14.12 -8.53
C ALA A 444 21.13 15.02 -9.65
N GLU A 445 20.73 14.71 -10.86
CA GLU A 445 20.85 15.54 -12.05
C GLU A 445 19.47 15.84 -12.60
N ALA A 446 19.25 17.05 -13.11
CA ALA A 446 17.98 17.50 -13.67
C ALA A 446 18.20 18.62 -14.71
N ARG A 447 17.11 19.01 -15.38
CA ARG A 447 17.07 20.28 -16.12
C ARG A 447 16.05 21.21 -15.47
N LEU A 448 16.50 22.39 -15.09
CA LEU A 448 15.65 23.46 -14.56
C LEU A 448 15.00 24.20 -15.71
N PHE A 449 13.67 24.28 -15.74
CA PHE A 449 12.85 24.86 -16.80
C PHE A 449 13.15 24.31 -18.20
N GLY A 450 13.61 23.06 -18.31
CA GLY A 450 14.03 22.46 -19.58
C GLY A 450 15.38 22.93 -20.13
N HIS A 451 16.01 23.94 -19.51
CA HIS A 451 17.22 24.61 -20.01
C HIS A 451 18.46 24.28 -19.19
N GLY A 452 18.55 24.78 -17.96
CA GLY A 452 19.75 24.71 -17.12
C GLY A 452 20.04 23.29 -16.59
N ALA A 453 21.23 22.75 -16.88
CA ALA A 453 21.66 21.50 -16.28
C ALA A 453 21.91 21.73 -14.78
N LEU A 454 21.13 21.06 -13.93
CA LEU A 454 21.23 21.17 -12.47
C LEU A 454 21.81 19.87 -11.92
N ARG A 455 22.82 19.99 -11.06
CA ARG A 455 23.31 18.89 -10.20
C ARG A 455 23.09 19.27 -8.75
N ALA A 456 22.70 18.30 -7.95
CA ALA A 456 22.48 18.50 -6.52
C ALA A 456 23.02 17.32 -5.73
N HIS A 457 23.70 17.60 -4.65
CA HIS A 457 24.21 16.65 -3.68
C HIS A 457 23.68 16.97 -2.30
N PHE A 458 23.13 15.96 -1.61
CA PHE A 458 22.60 16.08 -0.26
C PHE A 458 23.27 15.03 0.62
N ALA A 459 23.71 15.41 1.80
CA ALA A 459 24.18 14.50 2.83
C ALA A 459 23.47 14.83 4.15
N ILE A 460 22.43 14.06 4.49
CA ILE A 460 21.50 14.38 5.57
C ILE A 460 21.34 13.19 6.51
N PRO A 461 21.78 13.30 7.77
CA PRO A 461 21.53 12.30 8.80
C PRO A 461 20.02 12.18 9.08
N VAL A 462 19.50 10.97 9.04
CA VAL A 462 18.11 10.65 9.42
C VAL A 462 18.10 10.16 10.86
N ARG A 463 18.07 11.09 11.81
CA ARG A 463 18.05 10.82 13.24
C ARG A 463 17.00 11.65 13.97
N ARG A 464 16.66 11.25 15.18
CA ARG A 464 15.81 12.05 16.06
C ARG A 464 16.59 13.28 16.53
N GLY A 465 16.01 14.47 16.42
CA GLY A 465 16.67 15.69 16.83
C GLY A 465 16.51 16.83 15.81
N PRO A 466 17.32 17.90 15.94
CA PRO A 466 17.33 19.01 15.00
C PRO A 466 17.77 18.53 13.60
N LEU A 467 17.32 19.26 12.57
CA LEU A 467 17.74 19.01 11.20
C LEU A 467 19.20 19.43 11.04
N GLU A 468 20.02 18.50 10.62
CA GLU A 468 21.43 18.71 10.29
C GLU A 468 21.71 18.16 8.89
N GLY A 469 22.76 18.63 8.25
CA GLY A 469 23.21 18.10 6.97
C GLY A 469 23.85 19.14 6.08
N ARG A 470 24.31 18.69 4.92
CA ARG A 470 24.94 19.51 3.90
C ARG A 470 24.23 19.35 2.56
N ILE A 471 24.05 20.43 1.86
CA ILE A 471 23.43 20.49 0.54
C ILE A 471 24.32 21.32 -0.37
N GLU A 472 24.59 20.79 -1.54
CA GLU A 472 25.34 21.44 -2.59
C GLU A 472 24.57 21.41 -3.90
N GLY A 473 24.69 22.44 -4.70
CA GLY A 473 24.06 22.49 -6.02
C GLY A 473 24.85 23.27 -7.02
N ARG A 474 24.79 22.83 -8.27
CA ARG A 474 25.41 23.48 -9.41
C ARG A 474 24.45 23.60 -10.56
N LEU A 475 24.24 24.78 -11.08
CA LEU A 475 23.43 25.10 -12.24
C LEU A 475 24.33 25.51 -13.39
N GLY A 476 24.20 24.86 -14.53
CA GLY A 476 24.88 25.24 -15.77
C GLY A 476 24.19 26.37 -16.50
N THR A 477 24.66 26.62 -17.69
CA THR A 477 24.19 27.71 -18.56
C THR A 477 22.71 27.66 -18.87
N MET A 478 21.99 28.79 -18.70
CA MET A 478 20.60 28.95 -19.11
C MET A 478 20.21 30.43 -19.31
N PRO A 479 19.18 30.71 -20.12
CA PRO A 479 18.60 32.04 -20.23
C PRO A 479 17.85 32.39 -18.92
N LEU A 480 17.96 33.64 -18.46
CA LEU A 480 17.30 34.08 -17.24
C LEU A 480 15.78 34.30 -17.44
N GLU A 481 15.34 34.54 -18.67
CA GLU A 481 13.93 34.67 -19.06
C GLU A 481 13.14 33.38 -18.78
N ALA A 482 13.81 32.23 -18.71
CA ALA A 482 13.18 30.97 -18.32
C ALA A 482 12.55 31.01 -16.92
N PHE A 483 12.98 31.93 -16.04
CA PHE A 483 12.39 32.14 -14.72
C PHE A 483 11.07 32.93 -14.74
N ASP A 484 10.65 33.51 -15.87
CA ASP A 484 9.44 34.34 -15.94
C ASP A 484 8.17 33.58 -15.55
N GLY A 485 8.06 32.31 -15.90
CA GLY A 485 6.94 31.46 -15.47
C GLY A 485 6.72 31.44 -13.95
N PHE A 486 7.74 31.80 -13.19
CA PHE A 486 7.67 31.91 -11.74
C PHE A 486 7.73 33.38 -11.27
N VAL A 487 8.76 34.14 -11.66
CA VAL A 487 9.06 35.45 -11.08
C VAL A 487 8.03 36.50 -11.48
N LEU A 488 7.59 36.47 -12.72
CA LEU A 488 6.57 37.36 -13.26
C LEU A 488 5.25 37.18 -12.50
N VAL A 489 4.80 35.93 -12.38
CA VAL A 489 3.52 35.62 -11.73
C VAL A 489 3.60 35.86 -10.22
N ALA A 490 4.69 35.45 -9.56
CA ALA A 490 4.84 35.61 -8.11
C ALA A 490 5.08 37.05 -7.69
N ASN A 491 5.91 37.79 -8.41
CA ASN A 491 6.44 39.07 -7.96
C ASN A 491 6.15 40.27 -8.89
N GLY A 492 5.63 40.05 -10.10
CA GLY A 492 5.45 41.08 -11.11
C GLY A 492 6.80 41.61 -11.66
N VAL A 493 7.82 40.74 -11.68
CA VAL A 493 9.14 41.01 -12.26
C VAL A 493 9.25 40.27 -13.57
N ASP A 494 9.41 41.02 -14.65
CA ASP A 494 9.61 40.53 -16.03
C ASP A 494 11.12 40.60 -16.33
N ILE A 495 11.73 39.46 -16.63
CA ILE A 495 13.15 39.38 -17.00
C ILE A 495 13.23 39.45 -18.51
N THR A 496 13.72 40.59 -19.01
CA THR A 496 13.71 40.87 -20.46
C THR A 496 14.96 40.41 -21.20
N SER A 497 16.02 40.18 -20.47
CA SER A 497 17.27 39.60 -20.98
C SER A 497 18.13 39.08 -19.84
N GLY A 498 19.10 38.26 -20.19
CA GLY A 498 20.13 37.80 -19.28
C GLY A 498 20.45 36.31 -19.46
N LYS A 499 21.67 35.96 -19.13
CA LYS A 499 22.18 34.60 -19.23
C LYS A 499 23.01 34.26 -17.99
N VAL A 500 22.61 33.19 -17.31
CA VAL A 500 23.49 32.53 -16.34
C VAL A 500 24.45 31.64 -17.12
N THR A 501 25.73 31.74 -16.83
CA THR A 501 26.76 30.82 -17.33
C THR A 501 26.94 29.66 -16.35
N GLU A 502 26.99 29.95 -15.07
CA GLU A 502 27.13 28.98 -14.00
C GLU A 502 26.65 29.58 -12.69
N ALA A 503 26.04 28.76 -11.82
CA ALA A 503 25.77 29.10 -10.45
C ALA A 503 26.04 27.92 -9.54
N ASP A 504 26.75 28.15 -8.43
CA ASP A 504 27.08 27.16 -7.42
C ASP A 504 26.60 27.64 -6.06
N PHE A 505 26.13 26.69 -5.26
CA PHE A 505 25.88 26.97 -3.86
C PHE A 505 26.21 25.76 -2.99
N TRP A 506 26.56 26.03 -1.77
CA TRP A 506 26.55 25.03 -0.71
C TRP A 506 25.95 25.63 0.55
N MET A 507 25.33 24.77 1.36
CA MET A 507 24.74 25.15 2.62
C MET A 507 24.83 24.04 3.64
N ASP A 508 25.13 24.40 4.87
CA ASP A 508 25.07 23.55 6.05
C ASP A 508 23.80 23.87 6.84
N LEU A 509 23.13 22.82 7.25
CA LEU A 509 21.94 22.85 8.10
C LEU A 509 22.37 22.47 9.50
N ALA A 510 22.28 23.38 10.45
CA ALA A 510 22.59 23.12 11.85
C ALA A 510 21.89 24.14 12.77
N ASP A 511 21.50 23.74 13.96
CA ASP A 511 20.95 24.57 15.03
C ASP A 511 19.79 25.49 14.58
N GLY A 512 18.89 24.96 13.72
CA GLY A 512 17.78 25.73 13.18
C GLY A 512 18.19 26.87 12.23
N ARG A 513 19.38 26.80 11.67
CA ARG A 513 19.93 27.78 10.73
C ARG A 513 20.44 27.10 9.46
N VAL A 514 20.43 27.87 8.39
CA VAL A 514 21.06 27.54 7.11
C VAL A 514 22.18 28.56 6.89
N LYS A 515 23.39 28.06 6.81
CA LYS A 515 24.58 28.90 6.53
C LYS A 515 25.31 28.30 5.33
N GLY A 516 25.85 29.16 4.48
CA GLY A 516 26.59 28.72 3.30
C GLY A 516 27.02 29.85 2.38
N GLN A 517 27.24 29.49 1.14
CA GLN A 517 27.69 30.44 0.12
C GLN A 517 26.94 30.22 -1.19
N PHE A 518 26.71 31.29 -1.91
CA PHE A 518 26.17 31.31 -3.26
C PHE A 518 27.14 32.09 -4.15
N LYS A 519 27.47 31.50 -5.30
CA LYS A 519 28.31 32.09 -6.33
C LYS A 519 27.63 31.89 -7.68
N ALA A 520 27.54 32.95 -8.48
CA ALA A 520 26.98 32.81 -9.82
C ALA A 520 27.62 33.79 -10.79
N THR A 521 27.76 33.35 -12.03
CA THR A 521 28.23 34.17 -13.16
C THR A 521 27.06 34.39 -14.10
N TRP A 522 26.74 35.67 -14.34
CA TRP A 522 25.69 36.03 -15.31
C TRP A 522 26.05 37.31 -16.04
N SER A 523 25.47 37.52 -17.21
CA SER A 523 25.59 38.71 -18.04
C SER A 523 24.23 39.23 -18.49
N ASP A 524 24.18 40.51 -18.75
CA ASP A 524 23.13 41.25 -19.45
C ASP A 524 21.73 41.12 -18.81
N LEU A 525 21.70 40.97 -17.47
CA LEU A 525 20.42 40.89 -16.73
C LEU A 525 19.68 42.23 -16.80
N GLU A 526 18.51 42.20 -17.40
CA GLU A 526 17.56 43.30 -17.40
C GLU A 526 16.19 42.86 -16.85
N VAL A 527 15.67 43.69 -15.95
CA VAL A 527 14.39 43.42 -15.29
C VAL A 527 13.45 44.61 -15.40
N ARG A 528 12.15 44.32 -15.55
CA ARG A 528 11.10 45.34 -15.51
C ARG A 528 10.02 44.96 -14.48
N LEU A 529 9.43 45.97 -13.85
CA LEU A 529 8.26 45.78 -13.01
C LEU A 529 7.00 45.98 -13.85
N VAL A 530 6.17 44.96 -13.89
CA VAL A 530 4.90 44.98 -14.63
C VAL A 530 3.74 44.65 -13.71
N ASP A 531 2.55 44.95 -14.17
CA ASP A 531 1.36 44.43 -13.52
C ASP A 531 1.27 42.94 -13.78
N PRO A 532 1.33 42.13 -12.75
CA PRO A 532 1.40 40.67 -12.96
C PRO A 532 0.07 40.05 -13.40
N VAL A 533 -1.03 40.83 -13.44
CA VAL A 533 -2.33 40.39 -13.99
C VAL A 533 -2.47 40.81 -15.44
N THR A 534 -2.10 42.07 -15.76
CA THR A 534 -2.30 42.61 -17.11
C THR A 534 -1.01 42.57 -17.96
N GLY A 535 0.16 42.30 -17.37
CA GLY A 535 1.44 42.36 -18.06
C GLY A 535 1.88 43.77 -18.47
N LYS A 536 1.07 44.79 -18.14
CA LYS A 536 1.31 46.18 -18.60
C LYS A 536 2.09 47.00 -17.58
N GLN A 537 2.93 47.90 -18.06
CA GLN A 537 3.55 48.96 -17.25
C GLN A 537 2.64 50.19 -17.26
N ASN A 538 2.33 50.71 -16.06
CA ASN A 538 1.82 52.08 -15.89
C ASN A 538 2.94 53.05 -15.55
N LEU A 539 2.69 54.39 -15.63
CA LEU A 539 3.69 55.41 -15.38
C LEU A 539 4.43 55.26 -14.02
N GLY A 540 3.69 54.93 -12.95
CA GLY A 540 4.26 54.71 -11.62
C GLY A 540 5.18 53.47 -11.57
N ARG A 541 4.79 52.40 -12.27
CA ARG A 541 5.62 51.18 -12.37
C ARG A 541 6.81 51.35 -13.29
N LYS A 542 6.67 52.14 -14.34
CA LYS A 542 7.80 52.50 -15.22
C LYS A 542 8.89 53.24 -14.45
N LEU A 543 8.51 54.20 -13.57
CA LEU A 543 9.44 54.90 -12.73
C LEU A 543 10.11 53.98 -11.69
N LYS A 544 9.32 53.09 -11.06
CA LYS A 544 9.84 52.07 -10.14
C LYS A 544 10.74 51.06 -10.85
N SER A 545 10.40 50.64 -12.09
CA SER A 545 11.28 49.76 -12.88
C SER A 545 12.63 50.37 -13.17
N MET A 546 12.67 51.66 -13.49
CA MET A 546 13.92 52.40 -13.71
C MET A 546 14.76 52.42 -12.43
N MET A 547 14.16 52.67 -11.28
CA MET A 547 14.86 52.59 -9.97
C MET A 547 15.36 51.18 -9.66
N VAL A 548 14.53 50.13 -9.90
CA VAL A 548 14.92 48.73 -9.68
C VAL A 548 16.06 48.36 -10.64
N GLY A 549 15.99 48.74 -11.90
CA GLY A 549 17.06 48.50 -12.87
C GLY A 549 18.40 49.15 -12.48
N LEU A 550 18.36 50.30 -11.77
CA LEU A 550 19.54 50.90 -11.21
C LEU A 550 20.11 50.18 -9.99
N LEU A 551 19.25 49.46 -9.26
CA LEU A 551 19.60 48.70 -8.05
C LEU A 551 19.99 47.25 -8.32
N VAL A 552 19.68 46.73 -9.50
CA VAL A 552 20.00 45.34 -9.88
C VAL A 552 21.33 45.29 -10.61
N ARG A 553 22.18 44.36 -10.22
CA ARG A 553 23.47 44.11 -10.84
C ARG A 553 23.28 43.43 -12.19
N LYS A 554 23.70 44.13 -13.29
CA LYS A 554 23.55 43.60 -14.65
C LYS A 554 24.44 42.40 -14.95
N ASN A 555 25.65 42.40 -14.38
CA ASN A 555 26.68 41.38 -14.60
C ASN A 555 27.32 40.95 -13.28
N ASN A 556 27.75 39.71 -13.20
CA ASN A 556 28.68 39.19 -12.22
C ASN A 556 29.62 38.19 -12.92
N PRO A 557 30.90 38.44 -13.07
CA PRO A 557 31.73 39.42 -12.34
C PRO A 557 31.50 40.86 -12.77
N VAL A 558 31.74 41.78 -11.86
CA VAL A 558 31.68 43.23 -12.11
C VAL A 558 33.07 43.80 -12.35
N ASP A 559 34.08 43.15 -11.75
CA ASP A 559 35.48 43.62 -11.80
C ASP A 559 36.20 43.16 -13.09
N ARG A 560 37.32 43.87 -13.41
CA ARG A 560 38.15 43.56 -14.58
C ARG A 560 38.94 42.25 -14.44
N ALA A 561 39.06 41.73 -13.22
CA ALA A 561 39.74 40.46 -12.96
C ALA A 561 38.90 39.24 -13.33
N GLY A 562 37.62 39.43 -13.66
CA GLY A 562 36.74 38.39 -14.11
C GLY A 562 36.38 37.35 -13.02
N VAL A 563 36.65 37.62 -11.76
CA VAL A 563 36.37 36.71 -10.65
C VAL A 563 34.95 36.95 -10.14
N PRO A 564 34.07 35.94 -10.20
CA PRO A 564 32.70 36.05 -9.68
C PRO A 564 32.72 36.24 -8.16
N GLN A 565 31.95 37.21 -7.68
CA GLN A 565 31.79 37.44 -6.24
C GLN A 565 30.96 36.29 -5.60
N THR A 566 31.31 35.98 -4.36
CA THR A 566 30.62 34.99 -3.53
C THR A 566 29.79 35.71 -2.47
N PHE A 567 28.58 35.24 -2.24
CA PHE A 567 27.60 35.83 -1.35
C PHE A 567 27.20 34.87 -0.24
N PRO A 568 27.11 35.31 1.02
CA PRO A 568 26.76 34.43 2.12
C PRO A 568 25.27 34.06 2.08
N ILE A 569 25.01 32.78 2.23
CA ILE A 569 23.68 32.22 2.56
C ILE A 569 23.52 32.31 4.07
N ASN A 570 22.43 32.90 4.54
CA ASN A 570 22.08 32.93 5.95
C ASN A 570 20.56 33.02 6.08
N TYR A 571 19.96 31.96 6.63
CA TYR A 571 18.54 31.87 6.83
C TYR A 571 18.22 31.19 8.17
N VAL A 572 17.24 31.71 8.92
CA VAL A 572 16.75 31.11 10.16
C VAL A 572 15.51 30.30 9.82
N VAL A 573 15.50 29.02 10.21
CA VAL A 573 14.40 28.10 9.94
C VAL A 573 13.17 28.51 10.73
N GLY A 574 12.09 28.78 10.03
CA GLY A 574 10.80 29.15 10.62
C GLY A 574 9.93 27.91 10.94
N PRO A 575 8.90 28.06 11.81
CA PRO A 575 8.01 26.96 12.20
C PRO A 575 7.13 26.44 11.06
N GLU A 576 6.94 27.25 10.01
CA GLU A 576 6.13 26.90 8.82
C GLU A 576 6.97 26.34 7.66
N ASP A 577 8.29 26.27 7.81
CA ASP A 577 9.14 25.81 6.73
C ASP A 577 8.90 24.33 6.41
N THR A 578 8.79 24.05 5.12
CA THR A 578 8.95 22.70 4.59
C THR A 578 10.43 22.47 4.26
N PHE A 579 10.86 21.23 4.14
CA PHE A 579 12.25 20.90 3.79
C PHE A 579 12.69 21.58 2.48
N TRP A 580 11.89 21.50 1.44
CA TRP A 580 12.18 22.14 0.14
C TRP A 580 12.08 23.67 0.20
N GLY A 581 11.10 24.19 0.97
CA GLY A 581 10.96 25.63 1.20
C GLY A 581 12.15 26.22 1.91
N LEU A 582 12.72 25.51 2.87
CA LEU A 582 13.93 25.87 3.58
C LEU A 582 15.15 25.96 2.64
N ILE A 583 15.35 24.98 1.76
CA ILE A 583 16.42 24.99 0.76
C ILE A 583 16.28 26.20 -0.16
N TRP A 584 15.07 26.39 -0.72
CA TRP A 584 14.80 27.53 -1.59
C TRP A 584 15.05 28.88 -0.91
N ARG A 585 14.58 29.06 0.34
CA ARG A 585 14.79 30.30 1.09
C ARG A 585 16.26 30.52 1.41
N GLY A 586 17.02 29.47 1.69
CA GLY A 586 18.48 29.53 1.85
C GLY A 586 19.15 30.03 0.57
N VAL A 587 18.95 29.36 -0.57
CA VAL A 587 19.52 29.79 -1.87
C VAL A 587 19.08 31.20 -2.22
N ARG A 588 17.78 31.52 -2.08
CA ARG A 588 17.22 32.84 -2.34
C ARG A 588 17.92 33.92 -1.50
N SER A 589 18.28 33.64 -0.25
CA SER A 589 18.97 34.63 0.61
C SER A 589 20.33 35.04 0.06
N GLY A 590 21.11 34.12 -0.50
CA GLY A 590 22.36 34.37 -1.21
C GLY A 590 22.15 35.07 -2.55
N MET A 591 21.21 34.57 -3.35
CA MET A 591 20.88 35.12 -4.67
C MET A 591 20.44 36.59 -4.59
N MET A 592 19.55 36.93 -3.64
CA MET A 592 19.10 38.32 -3.46
C MET A 592 20.24 39.28 -3.09
N LYS A 593 21.25 38.82 -2.33
CA LYS A 593 22.45 39.61 -2.05
C LYS A 593 23.30 39.75 -3.30
N ALA A 594 23.42 38.69 -4.10
CA ALA A 594 24.17 38.71 -5.34
C ALA A 594 23.60 39.70 -6.36
N MET A 595 22.28 39.76 -6.49
CA MET A 595 21.59 40.65 -7.45
C MET A 595 21.56 42.11 -7.02
N LYS A 596 21.76 42.43 -5.74
CA LYS A 596 21.73 43.79 -5.24
C LYS A 596 23.09 44.47 -5.49
N LYS A 597 23.07 45.69 -6.08
CA LYS A 597 24.26 46.55 -6.24
C LYS A 597 24.80 47.03 -4.90
#